data_8897a7322dfbfdc87f5a934969deef1a
#
_entry.id   8897a7322dfbfdc87f5a934969deef1a
#
_cell.length_a   1.000
_cell.length_b   1.000
_cell.length_c   1.000
_cell.angle_alpha   90.00
_cell.angle_beta   90.00
_cell.angle_gamma   90.00
#
_symmetry.space_group_name_H-M   'P 1'
#
loop_
_entity.id
_entity.type
_entity.pdbx_description
1 polymer ?
#
loop_
_entity_poly.entity_id
_entity_poly.type
_entity_poly.pdbx_seq_one_letter_code
_entity_poly.pdbx_strand_id
1 'polypeptide(L)'
;YEIKCKILAFSDGGKMQKYCEDKKLNHRKISMIHSPRASFPICLFSILKVLESFLPIEKNDVNNSLEELEKCRNKISSNNLNDKNPAIEIANLISGIPLIYYPSGLQAAAIRFKNSLQENTKMHGITEDIIESCHNGIVSWDRETNVKPILIQGTDDYVKTKQRWQIIKKFFDNKKIYYIEINSVNGNIISKLINLI
;
A
#
# COMPACT_ATOMS: atom_id res chain seq x y z
N TYR A 1 -22.79 29.16 6.42
CA TYR A 1 -22.71 28.23 7.57
C TYR A 1 -21.25 28.09 7.96
N GLU A 2 -20.81 28.71 9.06
CA GLU A 2 -19.49 28.47 9.63
C GLU A 2 -19.48 27.08 10.25
N ILE A 3 -18.78 26.16 9.61
CA ILE A 3 -18.56 24.83 10.15
C ILE A 3 -17.41 24.94 11.17
N LYS A 4 -17.71 24.73 12.44
CA LYS A 4 -16.70 24.68 13.51
C LYS A 4 -15.94 23.35 13.43
N CYS A 5 -14.88 23.30 12.63
CA CYS A 5 -13.99 22.14 12.52
C CYS A 5 -12.77 22.30 13.42
N LYS A 6 -12.31 21.21 14.02
CA LYS A 6 -10.96 21.14 14.59
C LYS A 6 -9.95 20.91 13.46
N ILE A 7 -9.02 21.83 13.29
CA ILE A 7 -7.97 21.76 12.26
C ILE A 7 -6.66 21.38 12.92
N LEU A 8 -6.01 20.39 12.36
CA LEU A 8 -4.66 20.00 12.74
C LEU A 8 -3.82 19.87 11.47
N ALA A 9 -2.70 20.58 11.44
CA ALA A 9 -1.76 20.54 10.33
C ALA A 9 -0.50 19.75 10.68
N PHE A 10 0.08 19.11 9.68
CA PHE A 10 1.34 18.37 9.77
C PHE A 10 2.32 18.90 8.72
N SER A 11 3.52 19.27 9.13
CA SER A 11 4.62 19.61 8.20
C SER A 11 5.95 19.58 8.93
N ASP A 12 7.05 19.62 8.18
CA ASP A 12 8.39 19.80 8.77
C ASP A 12 8.67 21.25 9.24
N GLY A 13 7.71 22.14 9.06
CA GLY A 13 7.83 23.56 9.45
C GLY A 13 7.51 24.52 8.31
N GLY A 14 8.32 25.57 8.18
CA GLY A 14 8.24 26.52 7.08
C GLY A 14 6.94 27.35 7.06
N LYS A 15 6.42 27.60 5.86
CA LYS A 15 5.23 28.44 5.67
C LYS A 15 3.98 27.88 6.35
N MET A 16 3.83 26.55 6.38
CA MET A 16 2.66 25.92 7.01
C MET A 16 2.68 26.13 8.51
N GLN A 17 3.82 25.91 9.17
CA GLN A 17 3.96 26.16 10.60
C GLN A 17 3.63 27.62 10.93
N LYS A 18 4.24 28.57 10.23
CA LYS A 18 4.02 30.01 10.44
C LYS A 18 2.54 30.37 10.25
N TYR A 19 1.91 29.85 9.19
CA TYR A 19 0.48 30.09 8.98
C TYR A 19 -0.37 29.56 10.15
N CYS A 20 -0.06 28.38 10.66
CA CYS A 20 -0.77 27.81 11.80
C CYS A 20 -0.58 28.65 13.09
N GLU A 21 0.63 29.13 13.33
CA GLU A 21 0.94 30.03 14.45
C GLU A 21 0.12 31.34 14.33
N ASP A 22 0.14 31.99 13.18
CA ASP A 22 -0.60 33.24 12.91
C ASP A 22 -2.13 33.05 13.06
N LYS A 23 -2.65 31.89 12.67
CA LYS A 23 -4.10 31.54 12.73
C LYS A 23 -4.50 30.82 14.01
N LYS A 24 -3.57 30.62 14.96
CA LYS A 24 -3.78 29.84 16.20
C LYS A 24 -4.36 28.44 15.95
N LEU A 25 -3.90 27.78 14.87
CA LEU A 25 -4.26 26.41 14.52
C LEU A 25 -3.26 25.44 15.15
N ASN A 26 -3.74 24.21 15.42
CA ASN A 26 -2.86 23.16 15.92
C ASN A 26 -1.91 22.70 14.79
N HIS A 27 -0.62 22.69 15.09
CA HIS A 27 0.42 22.18 14.19
C HIS A 27 1.26 21.12 14.89
N ARG A 28 1.55 20.03 14.18
CA ARG A 28 2.48 18.98 14.61
C ARG A 28 3.64 18.94 13.62
N LYS A 29 4.83 19.18 14.14
CA LYS A 29 6.05 19.06 13.34
C LYS A 29 6.34 17.59 13.07
N ILE A 30 6.53 17.24 11.78
CA ILE A 30 7.00 15.94 11.32
C ILE A 30 8.37 16.18 10.69
N SER A 31 9.42 15.80 11.40
CA SER A 31 10.78 15.95 10.87
C SER A 31 10.99 15.03 9.68
N MET A 32 11.45 15.59 8.58
CA MET A 32 11.84 14.83 7.40
C MET A 32 13.24 14.27 7.61
N ILE A 33 13.37 12.94 7.66
CA ILE A 33 14.67 12.29 7.95
C ILE A 33 15.54 12.19 6.70
N HIS A 34 14.97 11.86 5.56
CA HIS A 34 15.71 11.64 4.33
C HIS A 34 15.03 12.29 3.12
N SER A 35 13.88 11.80 2.76
CA SER A 35 13.07 12.31 1.64
C SER A 35 11.59 12.15 1.95
N PRO A 36 10.68 12.89 1.29
CA PRO A 36 9.23 12.76 1.52
C PRO A 36 8.74 11.31 1.41
N ARG A 37 9.25 10.57 0.42
CA ARG A 37 8.86 9.18 0.20
C ARG A 37 9.33 8.23 1.31
N ALA A 38 10.51 8.45 1.88
CA ALA A 38 11.03 7.67 2.98
C ALA A 38 10.44 8.07 4.34
N SER A 39 9.79 9.24 4.43
CA SER A 39 9.15 9.75 5.64
C SER A 39 7.69 9.29 5.81
N PHE A 40 7.17 8.47 4.90
CA PHE A 40 5.79 7.97 4.98
C PHE A 40 5.44 7.32 6.33
N PRO A 41 6.26 6.42 6.90
CA PRO A 41 5.93 5.82 8.21
C PRO A 41 5.79 6.86 9.31
N ILE A 42 6.65 7.89 9.34
CA ILE A 42 6.57 8.96 10.34
C ILE A 42 5.25 9.73 10.20
N CYS A 43 4.86 10.08 8.97
CA CYS A 43 3.58 10.73 8.70
C CYS A 43 2.41 9.86 9.17
N LEU A 44 2.40 8.58 8.77
CA LEU A 44 1.35 7.62 9.12
C LEU A 44 1.18 7.52 10.63
N PHE A 45 2.24 7.18 11.37
CA PHE A 45 2.16 6.99 12.82
C PHE A 45 1.88 8.29 13.57
N SER A 46 2.33 9.45 13.07
CA SER A 46 1.98 10.74 13.65
C SER A 46 0.48 11.04 13.50
N ILE A 47 -0.12 10.74 12.35
CA ILE A 47 -1.55 10.92 12.12
C ILE A 47 -2.35 9.92 12.98
N LEU A 48 -1.95 8.65 13.00
CA LEU A 48 -2.59 7.63 13.83
C LEU A 48 -2.57 8.02 15.32
N LYS A 49 -1.45 8.56 15.81
CA LYS A 49 -1.34 9.02 17.21
C LYS A 49 -2.31 10.15 17.54
N VAL A 50 -2.52 11.07 16.61
CA VAL A 50 -3.47 12.18 16.81
C VAL A 50 -4.92 11.70 16.75
N LEU A 51 -5.20 10.71 15.91
CA LEU A 51 -6.54 10.15 15.72
C LEU A 51 -6.84 8.98 16.66
N GLU A 52 -5.95 8.66 17.59
CA GLU A 52 -6.03 7.50 18.50
C GLU A 52 -7.40 7.37 19.21
N SER A 53 -8.01 8.50 19.59
CA SER A 53 -9.33 8.48 20.25
C SER A 53 -10.51 8.25 19.29
N PHE A 54 -10.29 8.31 17.99
CA PHE A 54 -11.33 8.16 16.96
C PHE A 54 -11.22 6.85 16.18
N LEU A 55 -10.05 6.22 16.20
CA LEU A 55 -9.78 5.00 15.44
C LEU A 55 -9.78 3.78 16.38
N PRO A 56 -10.37 2.67 15.96
CA PRO A 56 -10.34 1.42 16.73
C PRO A 56 -8.98 0.73 16.59
N ILE A 57 -7.91 1.42 16.96
CA ILE A 57 -6.52 0.94 16.87
C ILE A 57 -5.93 1.00 18.27
N GLU A 58 -5.55 -0.16 18.78
CA GLU A 58 -4.94 -0.28 20.07
C GLU A 58 -3.40 -0.14 20.01
N LYS A 59 -2.79 0.20 21.13
CA LYS A 59 -1.33 0.29 21.24
C LYS A 59 -0.65 -1.02 20.85
N ASN A 60 -1.26 -2.15 21.19
CA ASN A 60 -0.74 -3.47 20.83
C ASN A 60 -0.78 -3.71 19.32
N ASP A 61 -1.78 -3.17 18.61
CA ASP A 61 -1.85 -3.27 17.16
C ASP A 61 -0.66 -2.57 16.48
N VAL A 62 -0.28 -1.40 17.01
CA VAL A 62 0.88 -0.65 16.53
C VAL A 62 2.17 -1.41 16.79
N ASN A 63 2.36 -1.93 18.01
CA ASN A 63 3.56 -2.69 18.37
C ASN A 63 3.70 -3.95 17.50
N ASN A 64 2.64 -4.75 17.38
CA ASN A 64 2.63 -5.95 16.53
C ASN A 64 2.93 -5.61 15.07
N SER A 65 2.44 -4.47 14.60
CA SER A 65 2.69 -4.00 13.22
C SER A 65 4.16 -3.68 12.99
N LEU A 66 4.83 -3.07 13.97
CA LEU A 66 6.25 -2.76 13.88
C LEU A 66 7.13 -4.01 13.93
N GLU A 67 6.77 -5.00 14.75
CA GLU A 67 7.46 -6.29 14.82
C GLU A 67 7.36 -7.05 13.48
N GLU A 68 6.18 -7.10 12.88
CA GLU A 68 5.99 -7.72 11.57
C GLU A 68 6.74 -6.96 10.47
N LEU A 69 6.77 -5.62 10.54
CA LEU A 69 7.53 -4.79 9.61
C LEU A 69 9.04 -5.07 9.71
N GLU A 70 9.57 -5.27 10.91
CA GLU A 70 10.98 -5.62 11.10
C GLU A 70 11.30 -6.99 10.49
N LYS A 71 10.44 -7.97 10.69
CA LYS A 71 10.59 -9.31 10.07
C LYS A 71 10.57 -9.21 8.53
N CYS A 72 9.64 -8.44 7.98
CA CYS A 72 9.54 -8.21 6.55
C CYS A 72 10.79 -7.50 6.01
N ARG A 73 11.19 -6.39 6.65
CA ARG A 73 12.41 -5.66 6.29
C ARG A 73 13.63 -6.56 6.23
N ASN A 74 13.80 -7.45 7.21
CA ASN A 74 14.95 -8.35 7.25
C ASN A 74 14.97 -9.34 6.07
N LYS A 75 13.80 -9.71 5.54
CA LYS A 75 13.68 -10.57 4.35
C LYS A 75 14.05 -9.84 3.06
N ILE A 76 13.63 -8.56 2.93
CA ILE A 76 13.74 -7.80 1.68
C ILE A 76 14.88 -6.78 1.67
N SER A 77 15.66 -6.68 2.75
CA SER A 77 16.71 -5.66 2.87
C SER A 77 17.85 -5.89 1.88
N SER A 78 18.56 -4.80 1.57
CA SER A 78 19.77 -4.82 0.72
C SER A 78 20.91 -5.69 1.29
N ASN A 79 20.84 -6.11 2.54
CA ASN A 79 21.77 -7.05 3.14
C ASN A 79 21.46 -8.53 2.79
N ASN A 80 20.33 -8.77 2.16
CA ASN A 80 19.84 -10.10 1.79
C ASN A 80 19.63 -10.18 0.26
N LEU A 81 20.72 -9.97 -0.50
CA LEU A 81 20.68 -10.00 -1.97
C LEU A 81 20.92 -11.43 -2.50
N ASN A 82 20.01 -12.33 -2.18
CA ASN A 82 20.02 -13.71 -2.67
C ASN A 82 18.66 -14.08 -3.27
N ASP A 83 18.61 -15.24 -3.94
CA ASP A 83 17.42 -15.72 -4.66
C ASP A 83 16.19 -15.98 -3.76
N LYS A 84 16.35 -15.92 -2.44
CA LYS A 84 15.23 -16.06 -1.49
C LYS A 84 14.64 -14.71 -1.07
N ASN A 85 15.16 -13.60 -1.59
CA ASN A 85 14.59 -12.28 -1.34
C ASN A 85 13.36 -12.06 -2.24
N PRO A 86 12.14 -12.02 -1.69
CA PRO A 86 10.92 -11.91 -2.49
C PRO A 86 10.83 -10.59 -3.26
N ALA A 87 11.49 -9.53 -2.80
CA ALA A 87 11.51 -8.26 -3.51
C ALA A 87 12.35 -8.36 -4.80
N ILE A 88 13.47 -9.10 -4.78
CA ILE A 88 14.28 -9.36 -5.98
C ILE A 88 13.52 -10.27 -6.94
N GLU A 89 12.87 -11.31 -6.43
CA GLU A 89 12.05 -12.20 -7.24
C GLU A 89 10.97 -11.41 -7.99
N ILE A 90 10.18 -10.61 -7.25
CA ILE A 90 9.13 -9.78 -7.84
C ILE A 90 9.74 -8.77 -8.83
N ALA A 91 10.84 -8.11 -8.51
CA ALA A 91 11.49 -7.14 -9.38
C ALA A 91 11.93 -7.77 -10.72
N ASN A 92 12.42 -9.00 -10.69
CA ASN A 92 12.82 -9.74 -11.90
C ASN A 92 11.61 -10.14 -12.78
N LEU A 93 10.44 -10.27 -12.19
CA LEU A 93 9.22 -10.68 -12.88
C LEU A 93 8.40 -9.49 -13.41
N ILE A 94 8.56 -8.30 -12.83
CA ILE A 94 7.87 -7.09 -13.29
C ILE A 94 8.44 -6.65 -14.63
N SER A 95 7.63 -6.78 -15.68
CA SER A 95 7.90 -6.27 -17.02
C SER A 95 6.65 -5.60 -17.59
N GLY A 96 6.81 -4.62 -18.47
CA GLY A 96 5.66 -3.89 -19.02
C GLY A 96 4.98 -2.97 -18.01
N ILE A 97 3.67 -2.86 -18.08
CA ILE A 97 2.86 -1.98 -17.22
C ILE A 97 2.21 -2.82 -16.12
N PRO A 98 2.64 -2.72 -14.85
CA PRO A 98 2.01 -3.46 -13.77
C PRO A 98 0.58 -2.98 -13.52
N LEU A 99 -0.36 -3.90 -13.53
CA LEU A 99 -1.75 -3.71 -13.10
C LEU A 99 -1.94 -4.41 -11.75
N ILE A 100 -2.07 -3.62 -10.71
CA ILE A 100 -2.10 -4.09 -9.33
C ILE A 100 -3.56 -4.24 -8.90
N TYR A 101 -4.01 -5.47 -8.81
CA TYR A 101 -5.32 -5.81 -8.26
C TYR A 101 -5.27 -5.86 -6.74
N TYR A 102 -6.30 -5.32 -6.09
CA TYR A 102 -6.39 -5.27 -4.64
C TYR A 102 -7.80 -5.60 -4.15
N PRO A 103 -7.95 -6.19 -2.94
CA PRO A 103 -9.24 -6.40 -2.30
C PRO A 103 -9.65 -5.17 -1.49
N SER A 104 -10.90 -5.13 -1.08
CA SER A 104 -11.36 -4.12 -0.11
C SER A 104 -10.46 -4.09 1.13
N GLY A 105 -10.10 -2.87 1.57
CA GLY A 105 -9.21 -2.61 2.70
C GLY A 105 -7.72 -2.51 2.34
N LEU A 106 -7.25 -3.02 1.19
CA LEU A 106 -5.85 -2.93 0.78
C LEU A 106 -5.58 -1.92 -0.35
N GLN A 107 -6.56 -1.09 -0.70
CA GLN A 107 -6.43 -0.06 -1.72
C GLN A 107 -5.24 0.88 -1.47
N ALA A 108 -5.06 1.33 -0.22
CA ALA A 108 -3.99 2.25 0.14
C ALA A 108 -2.60 1.63 -0.12
N ALA A 109 -2.42 0.34 0.15
CA ALA A 109 -1.19 -0.39 -0.14
C ALA A 109 -0.95 -0.47 -1.65
N ALA A 110 -1.95 -0.85 -2.43
CA ALA A 110 -1.84 -0.94 -3.89
C ALA A 110 -1.47 0.42 -4.53
N ILE A 111 -2.15 1.50 -4.13
CA ILE A 111 -1.85 2.85 -4.60
C ILE A 111 -0.43 3.26 -4.20
N ARG A 112 -0.02 3.00 -2.97
CA ARG A 112 1.32 3.34 -2.51
C ARG A 112 2.40 2.54 -3.24
N PHE A 113 2.20 1.26 -3.46
CA PHE A 113 3.09 0.41 -4.25
C PHE A 113 3.23 0.96 -5.68
N LYS A 114 2.11 1.24 -6.35
CA LYS A 114 2.11 1.90 -7.67
C LYS A 114 2.92 3.20 -7.66
N ASN A 115 2.66 4.08 -6.69
CA ASN A 115 3.35 5.37 -6.61
C ASN A 115 4.87 5.18 -6.41
N SER A 116 5.27 4.19 -5.60
CA SER A 116 6.68 3.85 -5.39
C SER A 116 7.35 3.35 -6.67
N LEU A 117 6.67 2.54 -7.46
CA LEU A 117 7.14 2.13 -8.79
C LEU A 117 7.32 3.34 -9.71
N GLN A 118 6.32 4.22 -9.79
CA GLN A 118 6.38 5.42 -10.61
C GLN A 118 7.54 6.35 -10.22
N GLU A 119 7.73 6.57 -8.91
CA GLU A 119 8.77 7.47 -8.42
C GLU A 119 10.19 6.89 -8.57
N ASN A 120 10.38 5.62 -8.30
CA ASN A 120 11.70 5.01 -8.24
C ASN A 120 12.14 4.40 -9.57
N THR A 121 11.23 3.69 -10.27
CA THR A 121 11.55 2.98 -11.52
C THR A 121 11.13 3.72 -12.77
N LYS A 122 10.36 4.82 -12.64
CA LYS A 122 9.79 5.59 -13.76
C LYS A 122 8.82 4.77 -14.64
N MET A 123 8.31 3.67 -14.12
CA MET A 123 7.33 2.82 -14.79
C MET A 123 5.92 3.37 -14.60
N HIS A 124 5.10 3.29 -15.63
CA HIS A 124 3.66 3.45 -15.44
C HIS A 124 3.11 2.26 -14.64
N GLY A 125 2.08 2.51 -13.83
CA GLY A 125 1.36 1.47 -13.11
C GLY A 125 -0.11 1.81 -12.97
N ILE A 126 -0.93 0.79 -12.91
CA ILE A 126 -2.39 0.88 -12.77
C ILE A 126 -2.80 0.15 -11.50
N THR A 127 -3.84 0.59 -10.83
CA THR A 127 -4.45 -0.11 -9.71
C THR A 127 -5.93 -0.31 -9.96
N GLU A 128 -6.47 -1.48 -9.63
CA GLU A 128 -7.88 -1.79 -9.85
C GLU A 128 -8.43 -2.67 -8.72
N ASP A 129 -9.63 -2.35 -8.26
CA ASP A 129 -10.34 -3.19 -7.30
C ASP A 129 -10.72 -4.53 -7.93
N ILE A 130 -10.52 -5.63 -7.20
CA ILE A 130 -10.79 -6.98 -7.72
C ILE A 130 -12.27 -7.21 -8.07
N ILE A 131 -13.19 -6.51 -7.40
CA ILE A 131 -14.63 -6.66 -7.67
C ILE A 131 -14.97 -6.01 -9.01
N GLU A 132 -14.50 -4.76 -9.22
CA GLU A 132 -14.68 -4.05 -10.47
C GLU A 132 -13.95 -4.74 -11.63
N SER A 133 -12.76 -5.25 -11.39
CA SER A 133 -12.01 -5.96 -12.41
C SER A 133 -12.71 -7.22 -12.92
N CYS A 134 -13.35 -7.96 -12.04
CA CYS A 134 -14.17 -9.13 -12.43
C CYS A 134 -15.44 -8.78 -13.20
N HIS A 135 -15.85 -7.50 -13.18
CA HIS A 135 -17.00 -7.01 -13.92
C HIS A 135 -16.60 -6.35 -15.25
N ASN A 136 -15.72 -5.37 -15.21
CA ASN A 136 -15.33 -4.56 -16.37
C ASN A 136 -13.93 -4.90 -16.90
N GLY A 137 -12.95 -5.03 -16.02
CA GLY A 137 -11.54 -5.16 -16.39
C GLY A 137 -11.21 -6.49 -17.06
N ILE A 138 -11.92 -7.55 -16.72
CA ILE A 138 -11.64 -8.92 -17.20
C ILE A 138 -11.69 -9.04 -18.72
N VAL A 139 -12.57 -8.28 -19.40
CA VAL A 139 -12.73 -8.36 -20.86
C VAL A 139 -11.55 -7.72 -21.60
N SER A 140 -10.77 -6.86 -20.93
CA SER A 140 -9.57 -6.25 -21.54
C SER A 140 -8.50 -7.28 -21.88
N TRP A 141 -8.51 -8.42 -21.22
CA TRP A 141 -7.57 -9.52 -21.43
C TRP A 141 -7.87 -10.38 -22.68
N ASP A 142 -8.89 -10.03 -23.46
CA ASP A 142 -9.17 -10.68 -24.73
C ASP A 142 -8.23 -10.22 -25.86
N ARG A 143 -7.45 -9.17 -25.64
CA ARG A 143 -6.44 -8.67 -26.57
C ARG A 143 -5.04 -8.81 -25.98
N GLU A 144 -4.07 -8.97 -26.85
CA GLU A 144 -2.66 -8.90 -26.45
C GLU A 144 -2.36 -7.53 -25.83
N THR A 145 -1.62 -7.56 -24.75
CA THR A 145 -1.30 -6.35 -23.98
C THR A 145 0.07 -6.47 -23.31
N ASN A 146 0.73 -5.33 -23.10
CA ASN A 146 1.95 -5.22 -22.30
C ASN A 146 1.65 -5.02 -20.80
N VAL A 147 0.41 -5.15 -20.39
CA VAL A 147 0.00 -5.07 -18.98
C VAL A 147 0.33 -6.38 -18.27
N LYS A 148 0.81 -6.29 -17.03
CA LYS A 148 1.20 -7.44 -16.21
C LYS A 148 0.43 -7.44 -14.90
N PRO A 149 -0.37 -8.46 -14.61
CA PRO A 149 -1.18 -8.50 -13.39
C PRO A 149 -0.33 -8.82 -12.16
N ILE A 150 -0.56 -8.02 -11.11
CA ILE A 150 -0.03 -8.25 -9.76
C ILE A 150 -1.23 -8.34 -8.83
N LEU A 151 -1.36 -9.46 -8.12
CA LEU A 151 -2.50 -9.76 -7.26
C LEU A 151 -2.10 -9.56 -5.80
N ILE A 152 -2.53 -8.45 -5.19
CA ILE A 152 -2.37 -8.24 -3.75
C ILE A 152 -3.54 -8.91 -3.04
N GLN A 153 -3.26 -9.92 -2.23
CA GLN A 153 -4.27 -10.70 -1.51
C GLN A 153 -4.14 -10.51 0.00
N GLY A 154 -5.26 -10.34 0.66
CA GLY A 154 -5.34 -10.33 2.11
C GLY A 154 -5.52 -11.74 2.66
N THR A 155 -4.78 -12.10 3.71
CA THR A 155 -4.94 -13.41 4.38
C THR A 155 -6.36 -13.63 4.91
N ASP A 156 -7.01 -12.54 5.37
CA ASP A 156 -8.36 -12.54 5.93
C ASP A 156 -9.39 -11.93 4.99
N ASP A 157 -9.13 -11.94 3.67
CA ASP A 157 -10.10 -11.48 2.69
C ASP A 157 -11.45 -12.18 2.87
N TYR A 158 -12.52 -11.43 2.64
CA TYR A 158 -13.87 -11.98 2.68
C TYR A 158 -14.00 -13.19 1.75
N VAL A 159 -14.77 -14.19 2.16
CA VAL A 159 -14.89 -15.47 1.45
C VAL A 159 -15.21 -15.32 -0.04
N LYS A 160 -16.07 -14.37 -0.40
CA LYS A 160 -16.39 -14.09 -1.82
C LYS A 160 -15.22 -13.46 -2.57
N THR A 161 -14.39 -12.66 -1.90
CA THR A 161 -13.14 -12.13 -2.48
C THR A 161 -12.14 -13.26 -2.74
N LYS A 162 -11.98 -14.18 -1.78
CA LYS A 162 -11.15 -15.36 -1.97
C LYS A 162 -11.62 -16.23 -3.15
N GLN A 163 -12.93 -16.38 -3.33
CA GLN A 163 -13.49 -17.06 -4.50
C GLN A 163 -13.17 -16.32 -5.81
N ARG A 164 -13.23 -14.98 -5.82
CA ARG A 164 -12.85 -14.18 -7.01
C ARG A 164 -11.38 -14.35 -7.36
N TRP A 165 -10.49 -14.36 -6.36
CA TRP A 165 -9.07 -14.65 -6.60
C TRP A 165 -8.87 -16.00 -7.29
N GLN A 166 -9.59 -17.04 -6.89
CA GLN A 166 -9.52 -18.34 -7.53
C GLN A 166 -10.01 -18.30 -9.00
N ILE A 167 -11.10 -17.58 -9.24
CA ILE A 167 -11.68 -17.47 -10.59
C ILE A 167 -10.73 -16.71 -11.51
N ILE A 168 -10.19 -15.55 -11.08
CA ILE A 168 -9.31 -14.74 -11.94
C ILE A 168 -7.99 -15.45 -12.21
N LYS A 169 -7.43 -16.14 -11.22
CA LYS A 169 -6.22 -16.97 -11.42
C LYS A 169 -6.46 -18.07 -12.44
N LYS A 170 -7.55 -18.82 -12.31
CA LYS A 170 -7.92 -19.83 -13.30
C LYS A 170 -8.14 -19.25 -14.70
N PHE A 171 -8.70 -18.04 -14.79
CA PHE A 171 -8.85 -17.33 -16.06
C PHE A 171 -7.48 -17.00 -16.68
N PHE A 172 -6.55 -16.46 -15.89
CA PHE A 172 -5.20 -16.15 -16.34
C PHE A 172 -4.43 -17.42 -16.75
N ASP A 173 -4.53 -18.49 -15.98
CA ASP A 173 -3.91 -19.77 -16.29
C ASP A 173 -4.41 -20.33 -17.64
N ASN A 174 -5.73 -20.30 -17.88
CA ASN A 174 -6.33 -20.76 -19.12
C ASN A 174 -5.89 -19.92 -20.33
N LYS A 175 -5.67 -18.62 -20.13
CA LYS A 175 -5.17 -17.70 -21.18
C LYS A 175 -3.64 -17.67 -21.27
N LYS A 176 -2.92 -18.41 -20.42
CA LYS A 176 -1.46 -18.39 -20.30
C LYS A 176 -0.91 -17.00 -20.00
N ILE A 177 -1.66 -16.20 -19.24
CA ILE A 177 -1.25 -14.89 -18.75
C ILE A 177 -0.49 -15.11 -17.44
N TYR A 178 0.79 -14.76 -17.44
CA TYR A 178 1.60 -14.82 -16.23
C TYR A 178 1.20 -13.67 -15.27
N TYR A 179 1.06 -14.00 -13.99
CA TYR A 179 0.73 -13.03 -12.93
C TYR A 179 1.63 -13.23 -11.69
N ILE A 180 1.76 -12.18 -10.89
CA ILE A 180 2.50 -12.18 -9.64
C ILE A 180 1.51 -12.14 -8.48
N GLU A 181 1.72 -12.96 -7.45
CA GLU A 181 0.94 -12.94 -6.23
C GLU A 181 1.74 -12.32 -5.07
N ILE A 182 1.13 -11.36 -4.38
CA ILE A 182 1.69 -10.75 -3.16
C ILE A 182 0.65 -10.92 -2.05
N ASN A 183 1.01 -11.68 -1.02
CA ASN A 183 0.13 -11.90 0.12
C ASN A 183 0.48 -10.94 1.26
N SER A 184 -0.53 -10.33 1.86
CA SER A 184 -0.35 -9.55 3.09
C SER A 184 0.11 -10.45 4.24
N VAL A 185 0.76 -9.86 5.23
CA VAL A 185 0.99 -10.53 6.50
C VAL A 185 -0.33 -10.75 7.24
N ASN A 186 -0.33 -11.68 8.20
CA ASN A 186 -1.43 -11.82 9.15
C ASN A 186 -1.48 -10.64 10.13
N GLY A 187 -2.60 -10.46 10.80
CA GLY A 187 -2.74 -9.46 11.84
C GLY A 187 -3.70 -8.33 11.50
N ASN A 188 -3.56 -7.22 12.21
CA ASN A 188 -4.42 -6.06 12.07
C ASN A 188 -4.19 -5.31 10.74
N ILE A 189 -5.07 -4.37 10.42
CA ILE A 189 -5.02 -3.62 9.15
C ILE A 189 -3.72 -2.82 8.99
N ILE A 190 -3.14 -2.29 10.07
CA ILE A 190 -1.87 -1.55 9.99
C ILE A 190 -0.75 -2.49 9.56
N SER A 191 -0.65 -3.67 10.20
CA SER A 191 0.34 -4.70 9.82
C SER A 191 0.25 -5.03 8.33
N LYS A 192 -0.96 -5.28 7.83
CA LYS A 192 -1.19 -5.61 6.42
C LYS A 192 -0.75 -4.48 5.49
N LEU A 193 -1.15 -3.24 5.80
CA LEU A 193 -0.84 -2.09 4.95
C LEU A 193 0.65 -1.77 4.92
N ILE A 194 1.31 -1.67 6.07
CA ILE A 194 2.72 -1.24 6.12
C ILE A 194 3.71 -2.28 5.57
N ASN A 195 3.33 -3.56 5.55
CA ASN A 195 4.16 -4.63 4.98
C ASN A 195 3.98 -4.80 3.45
N LEU A 196 3.01 -4.12 2.86
CA LEU A 196 2.75 -4.11 1.41
C LEU A 196 3.27 -2.83 0.72
N ILE A 197 3.86 -1.91 1.48
CA ILE A 197 4.34 -0.60 1.03
C ILE A 197 5.90 -0.60 0.90
#